data_eace62756798a85a828ed77ba2f1cfa1
#
_entry.id   eace62756798a85a828ed77ba2f1cfa1
#
_cell.length_a   1.000
_cell.length_b   1.000
_cell.length_c   1.000
_cell.angle_alpha   90.00
_cell.angle_beta   90.00
_cell.angle_gamma   90.00
#
_symmetry.space_group_name_H-M   'P 1'
#
loop_
_entity.id
_entity.type
_entity.pdbx_description
1 polymer ?
#
loop_
_entity_poly.entity_id
_entity_poly.type
_entity_poly.pdbx_seq_one_letter_code
_entity_poly.pdbx_strand_id
1 'polypeptide(L)'
;MRIEPPDKSSAAGRRTARLTGPLLLLVGVGHVLLAGLLFADPLGDIASSGLIAAVPFDARASQEGAALWFTVNGVLLIMLGQLARAHQLQAGRLPASPGWLLVGLGLCGAVVAPVSGFWVYMALGTLWITDSRP
;
A
#
# COMPACT_ATOMS: atom_id res chain seq x y z
N MET A 1 -21.10 -40.78 18.50
CA MET A 1 -20.68 -39.39 18.44
C MET A 1 -19.58 -39.31 17.39
N ARG A 2 -19.89 -38.79 16.19
CA ARG A 2 -18.93 -38.72 15.06
C ARG A 2 -18.24 -37.36 15.13
N ILE A 3 -16.97 -37.33 15.47
CA ILE A 3 -16.15 -36.10 15.47
C ILE A 3 -15.81 -35.81 14.00
N GLU A 4 -16.44 -34.82 13.41
CA GLU A 4 -16.11 -34.36 12.07
C GLU A 4 -14.73 -33.66 12.11
N PRO A 5 -13.78 -34.02 11.20
CA PRO A 5 -12.49 -33.35 11.18
C PRO A 5 -12.66 -31.88 10.79
N PRO A 6 -11.85 -30.97 11.36
CA PRO A 6 -11.94 -29.53 11.07
C PRO A 6 -11.73 -29.28 9.58
N ASP A 7 -12.63 -28.51 8.99
CA ASP A 7 -12.62 -28.16 7.58
C ASP A 7 -11.34 -27.40 7.19
N LYS A 8 -10.52 -28.01 6.35
CA LYS A 8 -9.26 -27.46 5.86
C LYS A 8 -9.44 -26.21 5.01
N SER A 9 -10.64 -25.99 4.42
CA SER A 9 -10.98 -24.80 3.62
C SER A 9 -11.03 -23.54 4.50
N SER A 10 -11.54 -23.68 5.72
CA SER A 10 -11.59 -22.62 6.73
C SER A 10 -10.20 -22.17 7.22
N ALA A 11 -9.22 -23.07 7.19
CA ALA A 11 -7.85 -22.75 7.59
C ALA A 11 -7.06 -22.01 6.47
N ALA A 12 -7.34 -22.34 5.21
CA ALA A 12 -6.72 -21.67 4.06
C ALA A 12 -7.25 -20.24 3.91
N GLY A 13 -8.55 -20.01 4.06
CA GLY A 13 -9.16 -18.68 4.04
C GLY A 13 -8.62 -17.77 5.16
N ARG A 14 -8.41 -18.32 6.35
CA ARG A 14 -7.80 -17.59 7.49
C ARG A 14 -6.33 -17.25 7.29
N ARG A 15 -5.59 -17.99 6.46
CA ARG A 15 -4.18 -17.69 6.15
C ARG A 15 -4.04 -16.53 5.18
N THR A 16 -4.87 -16.44 4.15
CA THR A 16 -4.89 -15.30 3.22
C THR A 16 -5.30 -14.01 3.94
N ALA A 17 -6.28 -14.07 4.83
CA ALA A 17 -6.74 -12.94 5.64
C ALA A 17 -5.62 -12.26 6.46
N ARG A 18 -4.57 -13.01 6.81
CA ARG A 18 -3.44 -12.49 7.61
C ARG A 18 -2.32 -11.87 6.77
N LEU A 19 -2.40 -11.90 5.45
CA LEU A 19 -1.33 -11.45 4.56
C LEU A 19 -1.49 -9.99 4.11
N THR A 20 -2.69 -9.43 4.14
CA THR A 20 -2.94 -8.05 3.66
C THR A 20 -2.06 -7.02 4.38
N GLY A 21 -2.02 -7.03 5.71
CA GLY A 21 -1.15 -6.12 6.48
C GLY A 21 0.34 -6.28 6.15
N PRO A 22 0.93 -7.49 6.26
CA PRO A 22 2.32 -7.73 5.89
C PRO A 22 2.67 -7.37 4.44
N LEU A 23 1.79 -7.63 3.46
CA LEU A 23 2.02 -7.30 2.06
C LEU A 23 2.00 -5.78 1.83
N LEU A 24 1.08 -5.06 2.45
CA LEU A 24 1.08 -3.59 2.41
C LEU A 24 2.36 -3.00 3.01
N LEU A 25 2.84 -3.54 4.13
CA LEU A 25 4.11 -3.14 4.72
C LEU A 25 5.28 -3.41 3.78
N LEU A 26 5.33 -4.60 3.18
CA LEU A 26 6.39 -4.97 2.24
C LEU A 26 6.41 -4.05 1.03
N VAL A 27 5.24 -3.80 0.42
CA VAL A 27 5.11 -2.90 -0.73
C VAL A 27 5.48 -1.47 -0.35
N GLY A 28 5.03 -1.00 0.82
CA GLY A 28 5.35 0.35 1.30
C GLY A 28 6.85 0.54 1.56
N VAL A 29 7.49 -0.41 2.23
CA VAL A 29 8.95 -0.40 2.43
C VAL A 29 9.68 -0.46 1.08
N GLY A 30 9.26 -1.36 0.20
CA GLY A 30 9.81 -1.44 -1.16
C GLY A 30 9.68 -0.11 -1.92
N HIS A 31 8.56 0.59 -1.77
CA HIS A 31 8.33 1.91 -2.37
C HIS A 31 9.32 2.97 -1.85
N VAL A 32 9.53 3.03 -0.54
CA VAL A 32 10.49 3.96 0.07
C VAL A 32 11.93 3.65 -0.36
N LEU A 33 12.31 2.37 -0.37
CA LEU A 33 13.63 1.96 -0.84
C LEU A 33 13.83 2.29 -2.32
N LEU A 34 12.82 2.04 -3.15
CA LEU A 34 12.83 2.35 -4.57
C LEU A 34 12.88 3.86 -4.81
N ALA A 35 12.22 4.67 -3.96
CA ALA A 35 12.35 6.12 -3.98
C ALA A 35 13.81 6.56 -3.81
N GLY A 36 14.50 6.00 -2.81
CA GLY A 36 15.91 6.28 -2.56
C GLY A 36 16.83 5.87 -3.72
N LEU A 37 16.46 4.84 -4.50
CA LEU A 37 17.24 4.41 -5.66
C LEU A 37 16.95 5.23 -6.92
N LEU A 38 15.67 5.49 -7.22
CA LEU A 38 15.26 6.15 -8.46
C LEU A 38 15.36 7.68 -8.39
N PHE A 39 15.26 8.24 -7.18
CA PHE A 39 15.20 9.68 -6.94
C PHE A 39 16.29 10.14 -5.98
N ALA A 40 17.48 9.48 -5.98
CA ALA A 40 18.60 9.83 -5.09
C ALA A 40 19.01 11.31 -5.22
N ASP A 41 19.20 11.79 -6.44
CA ASP A 41 19.59 13.17 -6.70
C ASP A 41 18.48 14.18 -6.28
N PRO A 42 17.22 14.05 -6.74
CA PRO A 42 16.13 14.93 -6.28
C PRO A 42 15.92 14.95 -4.77
N LEU A 43 16.05 13.80 -4.11
CA LEU A 43 15.95 13.73 -2.65
C LEU A 43 17.14 14.41 -1.96
N GLY A 44 18.34 14.30 -2.54
CA GLY A 44 19.54 15.01 -2.12
C GLY A 44 19.39 16.52 -2.24
N ASP A 45 18.81 17.00 -3.34
CA ASP A 45 18.54 18.42 -3.58
C ASP A 45 17.53 18.97 -2.57
N ILE A 46 16.44 18.25 -2.27
CA ILE A 46 15.50 18.60 -1.21
C ILE A 46 16.21 18.71 0.15
N ALA A 47 17.06 17.74 0.47
CA ALA A 47 17.78 17.74 1.75
C ALA A 47 18.78 18.90 1.86
N SER A 48 19.52 19.19 0.80
CA SER A 48 20.53 20.25 0.77
C SER A 48 19.94 21.66 0.77
N SER A 49 18.73 21.85 0.21
CA SER A 49 18.00 23.13 0.23
C SER A 49 17.33 23.46 1.56
N GLY A 50 17.50 22.63 2.60
CA GLY A 50 17.03 22.92 3.95
C GLY A 50 15.62 22.40 4.27
N LEU A 51 15.04 21.56 3.42
CA LEU A 51 13.74 20.89 3.57
C LEU A 51 12.51 21.81 3.54
N ILE A 52 12.61 23.00 4.12
CA ILE A 52 11.46 23.93 4.23
C ILE A 52 11.28 24.62 2.87
N ALA A 53 10.09 24.44 2.27
CA ALA A 53 9.74 24.96 0.96
C ALA A 53 10.71 24.53 -0.17
N ALA A 54 11.40 23.42 0.01
CA ALA A 54 12.40 22.90 -0.94
C ALA A 54 11.78 22.42 -2.26
N VAL A 55 10.48 22.08 -2.27
CA VAL A 55 9.73 21.71 -3.48
C VAL A 55 8.82 22.87 -3.89
N PRO A 56 9.07 23.56 -5.01
CA PRO A 56 8.23 24.64 -5.48
C PRO A 56 6.82 24.15 -5.81
N PHE A 57 5.80 24.90 -5.41
CA PHE A 57 4.40 24.49 -5.60
C PHE A 57 3.93 24.53 -7.07
N ASP A 58 4.62 25.31 -7.90
CA ASP A 58 4.37 25.51 -9.32
C ASP A 58 5.17 24.57 -10.25
N ALA A 59 6.09 23.80 -9.67
CA ALA A 59 6.89 22.85 -10.43
C ALA A 59 6.08 21.61 -10.86
N ARG A 60 5.16 21.80 -11.79
CA ARG A 60 4.23 20.75 -12.28
C ARG A 60 4.89 19.51 -12.86
N ALA A 61 6.19 19.52 -13.04
CA ALA A 61 6.98 18.42 -13.59
C ALA A 61 8.37 18.30 -12.93
N SER A 62 8.54 18.80 -11.69
CA SER A 62 9.83 18.65 -11.04
C SER A 62 10.06 17.21 -10.59
N GLN A 63 11.28 16.73 -10.74
CA GLN A 63 11.68 15.42 -10.23
C GLN A 63 11.60 15.38 -8.70
N GLU A 64 11.82 16.52 -8.02
CA GLU A 64 11.67 16.67 -6.57
C GLU A 64 10.20 16.44 -6.14
N GLY A 65 9.24 17.00 -6.87
CA GLY A 65 7.82 16.77 -6.62
C GLY A 65 7.45 15.29 -6.78
N ALA A 66 7.93 14.65 -7.84
CA ALA A 66 7.72 13.22 -8.06
C ALA A 66 8.37 12.37 -6.95
N ALA A 67 9.61 12.68 -6.56
CA ALA A 67 10.33 12.02 -5.49
C ALA A 67 9.60 12.12 -4.15
N LEU A 68 9.13 13.32 -3.81
CA LEU A 68 8.37 13.58 -2.59
C LEU A 68 7.09 12.73 -2.56
N TRP A 69 6.25 12.83 -3.60
CA TRP A 69 4.98 12.11 -3.62
C TRP A 69 5.16 10.60 -3.67
N PHE A 70 6.18 10.12 -4.37
CA PHE A 70 6.50 8.69 -4.40
C PHE A 70 6.91 8.19 -3.00
N THR A 71 7.74 8.94 -2.28
CA THR A 71 8.16 8.61 -0.92
C THR A 71 6.98 8.66 0.06
N VAL A 72 6.19 9.73 0.03
CA VAL A 72 4.98 9.89 0.87
C VAL A 72 4.02 8.73 0.67
N ASN A 73 3.81 8.32 -0.58
CA ASN A 73 2.97 7.18 -0.89
C ASN A 73 3.47 5.87 -0.25
N GLY A 74 4.78 5.62 -0.26
CA GLY A 74 5.38 4.48 0.42
C GLY A 74 5.11 4.50 1.93
N VAL A 75 5.27 5.66 2.57
CA VAL A 75 4.97 5.85 4.00
C VAL A 75 3.49 5.60 4.30
N LEU A 76 2.57 6.11 3.47
CA LEU A 76 1.13 5.87 3.62
C LEU A 76 0.77 4.39 3.50
N LEU A 77 1.41 3.64 2.60
CA LEU A 77 1.23 2.19 2.49
C LEU A 77 1.73 1.46 3.74
N ILE A 78 2.86 1.88 4.32
CA ILE A 78 3.35 1.35 5.60
C ILE A 78 2.34 1.60 6.72
N MET A 79 1.83 2.81 6.84
CA MET A 79 0.81 3.16 7.84
C MET A 79 -0.45 2.33 7.66
N LEU A 80 -0.94 2.20 6.44
CA LEU A 80 -2.12 1.39 6.11
C LEU A 80 -1.90 -0.08 6.44
N GLY A 81 -0.71 -0.62 6.18
CA GLY A 81 -0.33 -1.98 6.52
C GLY A 81 -0.30 -2.22 8.04
N GLN A 82 0.21 -1.27 8.81
CA GLN A 82 0.18 -1.34 10.28
C GLN A 82 -1.25 -1.30 10.83
N LEU A 83 -2.09 -0.39 10.31
CA LEU A 83 -3.49 -0.29 10.70
C LEU A 83 -4.27 -1.56 10.36
N ALA A 84 -4.07 -2.11 9.15
CA ALA A 84 -4.68 -3.37 8.75
C ALA A 84 -4.29 -4.50 9.71
N ARG A 85 -3.00 -4.63 10.04
CA ARG A 85 -2.50 -5.63 10.96
C ARG A 85 -3.09 -5.46 12.37
N ALA A 86 -3.10 -4.24 12.89
CA ALA A 86 -3.67 -3.95 14.20
C ALA A 86 -5.16 -4.31 14.25
N HIS A 87 -5.92 -3.93 13.22
CA HIS A 87 -7.34 -4.23 13.13
C HIS A 87 -7.62 -5.73 13.02
N GLN A 88 -6.82 -6.47 12.22
CA GLN A 88 -6.92 -7.93 12.12
C GLN A 88 -6.68 -8.63 13.46
N LEU A 89 -5.73 -8.13 14.26
CA LEU A 89 -5.43 -8.69 15.57
C LEU A 89 -6.56 -8.43 16.59
N GLN A 90 -7.23 -7.28 16.50
CA GLN A 90 -8.29 -6.89 17.43
C GLN A 90 -9.67 -7.45 17.04
N ALA A 91 -10.06 -7.31 15.77
CA ALA A 91 -11.39 -7.61 15.28
C ALA A 91 -11.48 -8.90 14.44
N GLY A 92 -10.34 -9.51 14.10
CA GLY A 92 -10.24 -10.75 13.34
C GLY A 92 -10.51 -10.61 11.83
N ARG A 93 -11.11 -9.51 11.38
CA ARG A 93 -11.41 -9.21 9.96
C ARG A 93 -11.27 -7.72 9.69
N LEU A 94 -11.05 -7.38 8.40
CA LEU A 94 -10.91 -6.01 7.95
C LEU A 94 -12.27 -5.41 7.52
N PRO A 95 -12.47 -4.08 7.64
CA PRO A 95 -13.59 -3.40 6.99
C PRO A 95 -13.35 -3.38 5.46
N ALA A 96 -14.40 -3.49 4.65
CA ALA A 96 -14.28 -3.58 3.20
C ALA A 96 -13.90 -2.24 2.53
N SER A 97 -14.26 -1.11 3.16
CA SER A 97 -14.13 0.23 2.55
C SER A 97 -12.71 0.59 2.10
N PRO A 98 -11.62 0.36 2.87
CA PRO A 98 -10.28 0.68 2.40
C PRO A 98 -9.85 -0.18 1.20
N GLY A 99 -10.33 -1.42 1.12
CA GLY A 99 -10.07 -2.28 -0.03
C GLY A 99 -10.68 -1.72 -1.31
N TRP A 100 -11.91 -1.25 -1.28
CA TRP A 100 -12.56 -0.61 -2.43
C TRP A 100 -11.87 0.69 -2.84
N LEU A 101 -11.39 1.48 -1.87
CA LEU A 101 -10.61 2.69 -2.17
C LEU A 101 -9.28 2.36 -2.87
N LEU A 102 -8.59 1.32 -2.43
CA LEU A 102 -7.36 0.85 -3.08
C LEU A 102 -7.63 0.38 -4.52
N VAL A 103 -8.70 -0.40 -4.75
CA VAL A 103 -9.09 -0.84 -6.10
C VAL A 103 -9.41 0.37 -6.98
N GLY A 104 -10.21 1.31 -6.48
CA GLY A 104 -10.57 2.53 -7.22
C GLY A 104 -9.35 3.38 -7.56
N LEU A 105 -8.45 3.61 -6.59
CA LEU A 105 -7.20 4.33 -6.81
C LEU A 105 -6.31 3.61 -7.83
N GLY A 106 -6.19 2.30 -7.70
CA GLY A 106 -5.44 1.46 -8.64
C GLY A 106 -5.99 1.55 -10.06
N LEU A 107 -7.31 1.48 -10.22
CA LEU A 107 -7.97 1.58 -11.52
C LEU A 107 -7.76 2.97 -12.14
N CYS A 108 -8.01 4.04 -11.40
CA CYS A 108 -7.79 5.41 -11.87
C CYS A 108 -6.33 5.63 -12.28
N GLY A 109 -5.40 5.18 -11.45
CA GLY A 109 -3.97 5.30 -11.74
C GLY A 109 -3.54 4.47 -12.96
N ALA A 110 -4.06 3.25 -13.13
CA ALA A 110 -3.75 2.40 -14.28
C ALA A 110 -4.30 2.97 -15.60
N VAL A 111 -5.43 3.70 -15.57
CA VAL A 111 -5.97 4.40 -16.74
C VAL A 111 -5.06 5.57 -17.15
N VAL A 112 -4.56 6.34 -16.18
CA VAL A 112 -3.71 7.50 -16.45
C VAL A 112 -2.27 7.08 -16.76
N ALA A 113 -1.75 6.04 -16.09
CA ALA A 113 -0.38 5.55 -16.23
C ALA A 113 -0.36 4.02 -16.29
N PRO A 114 -0.69 3.41 -17.45
CA PRO A 114 -0.83 1.96 -17.57
C PRO A 114 0.46 1.17 -17.33
N VAL A 115 1.62 1.82 -17.56
CA VAL A 115 2.94 1.22 -17.28
C VAL A 115 3.46 1.72 -15.93
N SER A 116 2.72 1.41 -14.86
CA SER A 116 3.04 1.88 -13.51
C SER A 116 2.71 0.84 -12.45
N GLY A 117 3.09 1.14 -11.20
CA GLY A 117 2.80 0.30 -10.04
C GLY A 117 1.32 0.27 -9.59
N PHE A 118 0.39 0.97 -10.25
CA PHE A 118 -1.02 1.03 -9.83
C PHE A 118 -1.75 -0.31 -9.87
N TRP A 119 -1.30 -1.25 -10.68
CA TRP A 119 -1.81 -2.63 -10.68
C TRP A 119 -1.64 -3.33 -9.33
N VAL A 120 -0.58 -2.99 -8.60
CA VAL A 120 -0.34 -3.51 -7.24
C VAL A 120 -1.42 -3.06 -6.27
N TYR A 121 -1.93 -1.82 -6.41
CA TYR A 121 -3.04 -1.31 -5.60
C TYR A 121 -4.32 -2.09 -5.82
N MET A 122 -4.62 -2.45 -7.08
CA MET A 122 -5.78 -3.28 -7.41
C MET A 122 -5.65 -4.67 -6.78
N ALA A 123 -4.47 -5.29 -6.87
CA ALA A 123 -4.21 -6.59 -6.25
C ALA A 123 -4.35 -6.53 -4.71
N LEU A 124 -3.73 -5.54 -4.06
CA LEU A 124 -3.81 -5.34 -2.61
C LEU A 124 -5.23 -5.01 -2.14
N GLY A 125 -5.96 -4.18 -2.90
CA GLY A 125 -7.34 -3.84 -2.62
C GLY A 125 -8.28 -5.05 -2.74
N THR A 126 -8.09 -5.88 -3.77
CA THR A 126 -8.84 -7.12 -3.95
C THR A 126 -8.57 -8.10 -2.81
N LEU A 127 -7.31 -8.25 -2.41
CA LEU A 127 -6.93 -9.07 -1.27
C LEU A 127 -7.59 -8.54 0.02
N TRP A 128 -7.56 -7.22 0.25
CA TRP A 128 -8.24 -6.60 1.39
C TRP A 128 -9.73 -6.89 1.42
N ILE A 129 -10.42 -6.79 0.27
CA ILE A 129 -11.86 -7.08 0.17
C ILE A 129 -12.14 -8.56 0.45
N THR A 130 -11.28 -9.49 0.01
CA THR A 130 -11.45 -10.91 0.33
C THR A 130 -11.34 -11.16 1.84
N ASP A 131 -10.44 -10.45 2.53
CA ASP A 131 -10.23 -10.51 3.97
C ASP A 131 -11.36 -9.88 4.79
N SER A 132 -12.21 -9.08 4.15
CA SER A 132 -13.36 -8.45 4.80
C SER A 132 -14.62 -9.33 4.81
N ARG A 133 -14.62 -10.40 4.00
CA ARG A 133 -15.77 -11.30 3.89
C ARG A 133 -15.88 -12.23 5.11
N PRO A 134 -17.10 -12.59 5.52
CA PRO A 134 -17.35 -13.53 6.61
C PRO A 134 -16.87 -14.94 6.29
#